data_b5e6c898709a774116284f24923f0a3f
#
_entry.id   b5e6c898709a774116284f24923f0a3f
#
_cell.length_a   1.000
_cell.length_b   1.000
_cell.length_c   1.000
_cell.angle_alpha   90.00
_cell.angle_beta   90.00
_cell.angle_gamma   90.00
#
_symmetry.space_group_name_H-M   'P 1'
#
loop_
_entity.id
_entity.type
_entity.pdbx_description
1 polymer ?
#
loop_
_entity_poly.entity_id
_entity_poly.type
_entity_poly.pdbx_seq_one_letter_code
_entity_poly.pdbx_strand_id
1 'polypeptide(L)'
;MSTDFDDITVEDLRAVGGLKWSAYPGTIGAWVAEMDFGAAEPVTAALHAAVDRGLFGYLPTAVAKDMSAAYAGWARERYGWDVPTRNVRAMADVLATLAVTITHFTAPGSPVILPTPAYMPFLTLPPSLGREVIEVPLLVEDGRYVYDLDGVDAAFAAGAGLLILCNPHNPVGRVLERAEMEAIADVVDAHGGRVFSDEIHAPLVYPGHTHVPYASISPTTAAHTITATSASKAWNLPGLKAAQAVLSNDADRRRWKEVATWAEHGAANLGVIANTAAYTEGGPWLARVVDYLDGNRRRLGELLAERIPEIGYTAPEGTYLGWLDCRALDVGDRPSELFRAEAGVVLTDGVLCGGAGAGFARFNFAMPRPVLEQAVDQMAEALARR
;
A
#
# COMPACT_ATOMS: atom_id res chain seq x y z
N MET A 1 8.10 -22.78 -17.06
CA MET A 1 9.47 -22.23 -17.12
C MET A 1 9.45 -20.95 -16.31
N SER A 2 10.36 -20.76 -15.36
CA SER A 2 10.46 -19.49 -14.62
C SER A 2 11.03 -18.45 -15.58
N THR A 3 10.19 -17.55 -16.09
CA THR A 3 10.64 -16.40 -16.88
C THR A 3 11.53 -15.55 -15.97
N ASP A 4 12.73 -15.19 -16.42
CA ASP A 4 13.53 -14.18 -15.76
C ASP A 4 12.76 -12.84 -15.86
N PHE A 5 12.67 -12.09 -14.79
CA PHE A 5 11.94 -10.82 -14.82
C PHE A 5 12.58 -9.80 -15.78
N ASP A 6 13.88 -9.94 -16.05
CA ASP A 6 14.61 -9.10 -17.02
C ASP A 6 14.25 -9.40 -18.48
N ASP A 7 13.67 -10.59 -18.77
CA ASP A 7 13.24 -10.96 -20.12
C ASP A 7 11.91 -10.31 -20.54
N ILE A 8 11.16 -9.73 -19.59
CA ILE A 8 9.85 -9.11 -19.87
C ILE A 8 10.10 -7.76 -20.55
N THR A 9 9.62 -7.61 -21.78
CA THR A 9 9.80 -6.42 -22.59
C THR A 9 8.66 -5.39 -22.42
N VAL A 10 8.90 -4.14 -22.80
CA VAL A 10 7.86 -3.10 -22.85
C VAL A 10 6.71 -3.51 -23.78
N GLU A 11 7.00 -4.26 -24.86
CA GLU A 11 6.00 -4.76 -25.80
C GLU A 11 5.10 -5.82 -25.15
N ASP A 12 5.66 -6.74 -24.38
CA ASP A 12 4.90 -7.72 -23.62
C ASP A 12 3.97 -7.04 -22.62
N LEU A 13 4.46 -6.03 -21.89
CA LEU A 13 3.69 -5.28 -20.92
C LEU A 13 2.52 -4.49 -21.55
N ARG A 14 2.76 -3.91 -22.71
CA ARG A 14 1.70 -3.25 -23.49
C ARG A 14 0.69 -4.25 -24.06
N ALA A 15 1.13 -5.43 -24.46
CA ALA A 15 0.25 -6.49 -24.96
C ALA A 15 -0.69 -7.03 -23.88
N VAL A 16 -0.28 -7.06 -22.61
CA VAL A 16 -1.15 -7.38 -21.45
C VAL A 16 -2.29 -6.36 -21.33
N GLY A 17 -2.05 -5.09 -21.65
CA GLY A 17 -3.07 -4.04 -21.68
C GLY A 17 -3.54 -3.55 -20.31
N GLY A 18 -2.77 -3.81 -19.23
CA GLY A 18 -3.05 -3.31 -17.88
C GLY A 18 -3.05 -1.78 -17.80
N LEU A 19 -3.75 -1.22 -16.82
CA LEU A 19 -3.91 0.23 -16.64
C LEU A 19 -2.58 1.00 -16.65
N LYS A 20 -1.55 0.43 -16.02
CA LYS A 20 -0.21 1.00 -15.94
C LYS A 20 0.38 1.34 -17.32
N TRP A 21 0.10 0.53 -18.34
CA TRP A 21 0.67 0.63 -19.68
C TRP A 21 -0.29 1.14 -20.76
N SER A 22 -1.61 1.09 -20.52
CA SER A 22 -2.63 1.49 -21.48
C SER A 22 -3.12 2.94 -21.32
N ALA A 23 -3.04 3.50 -20.10
CA ALA A 23 -3.56 4.85 -19.82
C ALA A 23 -2.79 5.96 -20.54
N TYR A 24 -1.49 5.76 -20.78
CA TYR A 24 -0.61 6.71 -21.46
C TYR A 24 0.17 5.99 -22.56
N PRO A 25 -0.43 5.81 -23.77
CA PRO A 25 0.20 5.06 -24.85
C PRO A 25 1.55 5.64 -25.26
N GLY A 26 2.53 4.78 -25.54
CA GLY A 26 3.87 5.18 -25.98
C GLY A 26 4.84 5.55 -24.86
N THR A 27 4.38 5.60 -23.59
CA THR A 27 5.23 5.95 -22.46
C THR A 27 5.68 4.73 -21.65
N ILE A 28 6.61 4.93 -20.72
CA ILE A 28 6.95 3.97 -19.66
C ILE A 28 6.09 4.29 -18.43
N GLY A 29 5.30 3.31 -17.98
CA GLY A 29 4.42 3.45 -16.83
C GLY A 29 5.17 3.19 -15.51
N ALA A 30 5.39 4.23 -14.71
CA ALA A 30 5.98 4.15 -13.37
C ALA A 30 5.10 4.82 -12.29
N TRP A 31 3.78 4.87 -12.48
CA TRP A 31 2.83 5.67 -11.69
C TRP A 31 1.90 4.84 -10.80
N VAL A 32 1.10 3.94 -11.36
CA VAL A 32 0.15 3.15 -10.58
C VAL A 32 0.86 2.02 -9.84
N ALA A 33 0.42 1.73 -8.61
CA ALA A 33 1.02 0.71 -7.77
C ALA A 33 0.56 -0.71 -8.17
N GLU A 34 1.03 -1.15 -9.34
CA GLU A 34 0.94 -2.50 -9.93
C GLU A 34 2.34 -2.98 -10.31
N MET A 35 2.57 -4.29 -10.28
CA MET A 35 3.84 -4.90 -10.70
C MET A 35 3.78 -5.38 -12.14
N ASP A 36 4.92 -5.46 -12.79
CA ASP A 36 5.07 -5.96 -14.16
C ASP A 36 5.50 -7.44 -14.23
N PHE A 37 5.42 -8.19 -13.13
CA PHE A 37 5.95 -9.56 -13.01
C PHE A 37 4.88 -10.66 -13.13
N GLY A 38 3.66 -10.29 -13.54
CA GLY A 38 2.52 -11.22 -13.57
C GLY A 38 2.02 -11.58 -12.18
N ALA A 39 1.61 -12.83 -11.98
CA ALA A 39 1.11 -13.36 -10.72
C ALA A 39 1.77 -14.72 -10.41
N ALA A 40 1.70 -15.15 -9.14
CA ALA A 40 2.21 -16.44 -8.71
C ALA A 40 1.45 -17.60 -9.36
N GLU A 41 2.16 -18.66 -9.79
CA GLU A 41 1.55 -19.81 -10.43
C GLU A 41 0.45 -20.48 -9.59
N PRO A 42 0.57 -20.69 -8.27
CA PRO A 42 -0.53 -21.21 -7.47
C PRO A 42 -1.80 -20.35 -7.50
N VAL A 43 -1.63 -19.02 -7.62
CA VAL A 43 -2.75 -18.09 -7.73
C VAL A 43 -3.47 -18.27 -9.06
N THR A 44 -2.73 -18.31 -10.19
CA THR A 44 -3.33 -18.52 -11.51
C THR A 44 -3.99 -19.89 -11.64
N ALA A 45 -3.37 -20.94 -11.09
CA ALA A 45 -3.95 -22.29 -11.05
C ALA A 45 -5.28 -22.33 -10.26
N ALA A 46 -5.32 -21.68 -9.09
CA ALA A 46 -6.54 -21.57 -8.28
C ALA A 46 -7.67 -20.81 -9.00
N LEU A 47 -7.31 -19.75 -9.73
CA LEU A 47 -8.27 -18.98 -10.54
C LEU A 47 -8.84 -19.83 -11.69
N HIS A 48 -8.00 -20.53 -12.45
CA HIS A 48 -8.44 -21.43 -13.51
C HIS A 48 -9.37 -22.51 -12.96
N ALA A 49 -9.01 -23.15 -11.86
CA ALA A 49 -9.85 -24.16 -11.23
C ALA A 49 -11.22 -23.60 -10.75
N ALA A 50 -11.29 -22.35 -10.32
CA ALA A 50 -12.53 -21.72 -9.94
C ALA A 50 -13.41 -21.39 -11.15
N VAL A 51 -12.83 -20.92 -12.24
CA VAL A 51 -13.51 -20.63 -13.52
C VAL A 51 -14.04 -21.93 -14.13
N ASP A 52 -13.24 -22.98 -14.17
CA ASP A 52 -13.64 -24.31 -14.73
C ASP A 52 -14.81 -24.92 -13.96
N ARG A 53 -14.92 -24.66 -12.65
CA ARG A 53 -16.06 -25.06 -11.82
C ARG A 53 -17.29 -24.17 -11.97
N GLY A 54 -17.20 -23.06 -12.70
CA GLY A 54 -18.29 -22.10 -12.86
C GLY A 54 -18.65 -21.33 -11.58
N LEU A 55 -17.68 -21.01 -10.71
CA LEU A 55 -17.90 -20.35 -9.42
C LEU A 55 -18.09 -18.81 -9.59
N PHE A 56 -19.21 -18.43 -10.21
CA PHE A 56 -19.56 -17.03 -10.53
C PHE A 56 -20.73 -16.46 -9.68
N GLY A 57 -21.29 -17.26 -8.78
CA GLY A 57 -22.37 -16.84 -7.87
C GLY A 57 -21.85 -15.94 -6.73
N TYR A 58 -22.69 -15.73 -5.73
CA TYR A 58 -22.29 -15.01 -4.51
C TYR A 58 -21.20 -15.75 -3.74
N LEU A 59 -20.41 -14.99 -2.95
CA LEU A 59 -19.29 -15.55 -2.18
C LEU A 59 -19.78 -16.62 -1.17
N PRO A 60 -19.36 -17.88 -1.32
CA PRO A 60 -19.71 -18.92 -0.37
C PRO A 60 -19.02 -18.67 0.99
N THR A 61 -19.73 -18.90 2.08
CA THR A 61 -19.18 -18.75 3.44
C THR A 61 -17.91 -19.60 3.67
N ALA A 62 -17.85 -20.80 3.08
CA ALA A 62 -16.66 -21.66 3.19
C ALA A 62 -15.43 -20.98 2.56
N VAL A 63 -15.58 -20.44 1.34
CA VAL A 63 -14.49 -19.74 0.62
C VAL A 63 -13.99 -18.52 1.40
N ALA A 64 -14.90 -17.75 2.00
CA ALA A 64 -14.51 -16.63 2.87
C ALA A 64 -13.77 -17.09 4.13
N LYS A 65 -14.17 -18.22 4.73
CA LYS A 65 -13.49 -18.80 5.89
C LYS A 65 -12.09 -19.34 5.53
N ASP A 66 -11.93 -19.93 4.36
CA ASP A 66 -10.64 -20.44 3.89
C ASP A 66 -9.64 -19.27 3.75
N MET A 67 -10.06 -18.14 3.17
CA MET A 67 -9.21 -16.94 3.11
C MET A 67 -8.87 -16.41 4.52
N SER A 68 -9.85 -16.38 5.43
CA SER A 68 -9.62 -15.93 6.81
C SER A 68 -8.60 -16.83 7.52
N ALA A 69 -8.66 -18.13 7.30
CA ALA A 69 -7.72 -19.10 7.85
C ALA A 69 -6.32 -18.95 7.22
N ALA A 70 -6.25 -18.75 5.89
CA ALA A 70 -5.01 -18.54 5.16
C ALA A 70 -4.27 -17.28 5.67
N TYR A 71 -4.99 -16.15 5.80
CA TYR A 71 -4.39 -14.93 6.36
C TYR A 71 -3.95 -15.10 7.81
N ALA A 72 -4.77 -15.74 8.67
CA ALA A 72 -4.40 -15.98 10.06
C ALA A 72 -3.14 -16.86 10.18
N GLY A 73 -2.99 -17.88 9.32
CA GLY A 73 -1.78 -18.68 9.20
C GLY A 73 -0.57 -17.84 8.79
N TRP A 74 -0.73 -17.04 7.76
CA TRP A 74 0.30 -16.09 7.27
C TRP A 74 0.75 -15.13 8.36
N ALA A 75 -0.20 -14.47 9.06
CA ALA A 75 0.10 -13.50 10.12
C ALA A 75 0.88 -14.14 11.27
N ARG A 76 0.51 -15.35 11.67
CA ARG A 76 1.22 -16.10 12.70
C ARG A 76 2.65 -16.48 12.27
N GLU A 77 2.82 -16.97 11.05
CA GLU A 77 4.12 -17.45 10.57
C GLU A 77 5.08 -16.30 10.26
N ARG A 78 4.57 -15.20 9.69
CA ARG A 78 5.41 -14.10 9.22
C ARG A 78 5.62 -13.01 10.24
N TYR A 79 4.61 -12.73 11.07
CA TYR A 79 4.62 -11.60 12.01
C TYR A 79 4.54 -12.03 13.48
N GLY A 80 4.39 -13.32 13.76
CA GLY A 80 4.15 -13.81 15.12
C GLY A 80 2.82 -13.35 15.72
N TRP A 81 1.88 -12.91 14.87
CA TRP A 81 0.58 -12.40 15.30
C TRP A 81 -0.49 -13.47 15.22
N ASP A 82 -0.93 -13.95 16.38
CA ASP A 82 -1.97 -14.98 16.48
C ASP A 82 -3.37 -14.35 16.41
N VAL A 83 -3.91 -14.30 15.19
CA VAL A 83 -5.24 -13.73 14.91
C VAL A 83 -6.26 -14.86 14.84
N PRO A 84 -7.31 -14.86 15.69
CA PRO A 84 -8.41 -15.80 15.52
C PRO A 84 -9.10 -15.64 14.16
N THR A 85 -9.30 -16.72 13.42
CA THR A 85 -9.90 -16.68 12.06
C THR A 85 -11.25 -15.97 12.02
N ARG A 86 -12.05 -16.09 13.10
CA ARG A 86 -13.34 -15.38 13.24
C ARG A 86 -13.21 -13.85 13.28
N ASN A 87 -12.03 -13.33 13.50
CA ASN A 87 -11.74 -11.89 13.55
C ASN A 87 -11.30 -11.33 12.18
N VAL A 88 -11.05 -12.20 11.20
CA VAL A 88 -10.68 -11.81 9.83
C VAL A 88 -11.92 -11.82 8.96
N ARG A 89 -12.22 -10.69 8.31
CA ARG A 89 -13.43 -10.48 7.52
C ARG A 89 -13.06 -10.17 6.07
N ALA A 90 -13.79 -10.78 5.13
CA ALA A 90 -13.58 -10.54 3.71
C ALA A 90 -14.16 -9.17 3.31
N MET A 91 -13.35 -8.36 2.62
CA MET A 91 -13.69 -7.03 2.13
C MET A 91 -13.38 -6.91 0.65
N ALA A 92 -14.00 -5.95 -0.04
CA ALA A 92 -13.68 -5.68 -1.44
C ALA A 92 -12.24 -5.16 -1.62
N ASP A 93 -11.83 -4.23 -0.76
CA ASP A 93 -10.51 -3.64 -0.73
C ASP A 93 -10.26 -2.91 0.60
N VAL A 94 -9.06 -2.37 0.77
CA VAL A 94 -8.66 -1.63 1.97
C VAL A 94 -9.48 -0.34 2.13
N LEU A 95 -9.82 0.35 1.04
CA LEU A 95 -10.62 1.58 1.10
C LEU A 95 -12.06 1.32 1.55
N ALA A 96 -12.64 0.19 1.14
CA ALA A 96 -13.95 -0.25 1.67
C ALA A 96 -13.89 -0.49 3.19
N THR A 97 -12.79 -1.05 3.70
CA THR A 97 -12.57 -1.22 5.14
C THR A 97 -12.43 0.14 5.84
N LEU A 98 -11.71 1.09 5.25
CA LEU A 98 -11.59 2.46 5.78
C LEU A 98 -12.96 3.15 5.83
N ALA A 99 -13.76 3.05 4.77
CA ALA A 99 -15.10 3.64 4.72
C ALA A 99 -16.01 3.10 5.84
N VAL A 100 -15.98 1.78 6.06
CA VAL A 100 -16.70 1.13 7.17
C VAL A 100 -16.18 1.61 8.52
N THR A 101 -14.87 1.72 8.69
CA THR A 101 -14.24 2.20 9.92
C THR A 101 -14.68 3.63 10.25
N ILE A 102 -14.58 4.54 9.30
CA ILE A 102 -15.02 5.94 9.44
C ILE A 102 -16.50 6.01 9.80
N THR A 103 -17.35 5.28 9.08
CA THR A 103 -18.79 5.44 9.20
C THR A 103 -19.33 4.82 10.47
N HIS A 104 -18.79 3.68 10.89
CA HIS A 104 -19.38 2.87 11.94
C HIS A 104 -18.55 2.77 13.22
N PHE A 105 -17.26 3.16 13.20
CA PHE A 105 -16.37 3.00 14.35
C PHE A 105 -15.80 4.31 14.88
N THR A 106 -16.23 5.45 14.33
CA THR A 106 -15.91 6.79 14.85
C THR A 106 -17.18 7.59 15.10
N ALA A 107 -17.08 8.65 15.89
CA ALA A 107 -18.23 9.54 16.13
C ALA A 107 -18.64 10.24 14.82
N PRO A 108 -19.95 10.45 14.56
CA PRO A 108 -20.41 11.17 13.39
C PRO A 108 -19.80 12.58 13.32
N GLY A 109 -19.24 12.94 12.14
CA GLY A 109 -18.63 14.25 11.91
C GLY A 109 -17.21 14.42 12.44
N SER A 110 -16.65 13.49 13.24
CA SER A 110 -15.28 13.62 13.75
C SER A 110 -14.26 13.63 12.60
N PRO A 111 -13.26 14.53 12.62
CA PRO A 111 -12.19 14.57 11.65
C PRO A 111 -11.33 13.29 11.64
N VAL A 112 -10.59 13.11 10.55
CA VAL A 112 -9.62 12.03 10.36
C VAL A 112 -8.22 12.63 10.29
N ILE A 113 -7.29 12.13 11.09
CA ILE A 113 -5.88 12.50 11.05
C ILE A 113 -5.19 11.72 9.96
N LEU A 114 -4.48 12.43 9.09
CA LEU A 114 -3.73 11.83 8.00
C LEU A 114 -2.28 12.33 8.00
N PRO A 115 -1.31 11.50 8.39
CA PRO A 115 0.11 11.79 8.18
C PRO A 115 0.43 11.89 6.69
N THR A 116 1.00 13.03 6.25
CA THR A 116 1.30 13.29 4.83
C THR A 116 2.80 13.49 4.60
N PRO A 117 3.35 13.11 3.37
CA PRO A 117 2.62 12.66 2.20
C PRO A 117 1.97 11.30 2.39
N ALA A 118 0.80 11.07 1.78
CA ALA A 118 -0.01 9.86 1.97
C ALA A 118 -0.54 9.28 0.65
N TYR A 119 -1.10 8.09 0.72
CA TYR A 119 -1.84 7.49 -0.40
C TYR A 119 -3.06 8.36 -0.76
N MET A 120 -3.15 8.80 -2.02
CA MET A 120 -4.09 9.82 -2.51
C MET A 120 -5.57 9.59 -2.10
N PRO A 121 -6.10 8.36 -2.15
CA PRO A 121 -7.48 8.12 -1.70
C PRO A 121 -7.74 8.40 -0.22
N PHE A 122 -6.72 8.45 0.63
CA PHE A 122 -6.91 8.86 2.03
C PHE A 122 -7.21 10.34 2.19
N LEU A 123 -6.85 11.16 1.19
CA LEU A 123 -7.22 12.58 1.12
C LEU A 123 -8.64 12.81 0.59
N THR A 124 -9.18 11.88 -0.19
CA THR A 124 -10.45 12.08 -0.92
C THR A 124 -11.62 11.25 -0.37
N LEU A 125 -11.36 10.07 0.17
CA LEU A 125 -12.41 9.20 0.72
C LEU A 125 -13.06 9.79 1.99
N PRO A 126 -12.34 10.26 3.02
CA PRO A 126 -12.99 10.82 4.20
C PRO A 126 -13.87 12.03 3.89
N PRO A 127 -13.46 13.02 3.06
CA PRO A 127 -14.34 14.12 2.64
C PRO A 127 -15.60 13.64 1.92
N SER A 128 -15.52 12.60 1.09
CA SER A 128 -16.69 12.03 0.41
C SER A 128 -17.70 11.40 1.39
N LEU A 129 -17.25 11.08 2.60
CA LEU A 129 -18.06 10.58 3.72
C LEU A 129 -18.43 11.67 4.73
N GLY A 130 -18.24 12.96 4.38
CA GLY A 130 -18.54 14.09 5.23
C GLY A 130 -17.59 14.25 6.43
N ARG A 131 -16.33 13.82 6.28
CA ARG A 131 -15.28 13.96 7.31
C ARG A 131 -14.20 14.91 6.86
N GLU A 132 -13.83 15.82 7.74
CA GLU A 132 -12.63 16.63 7.54
C GLU A 132 -11.38 15.76 7.64
N VAL A 133 -10.36 16.08 6.82
CA VAL A 133 -9.02 15.51 6.94
C VAL A 133 -8.11 16.55 7.55
N ILE A 134 -7.51 16.22 8.69
CA ILE A 134 -6.45 17.02 9.31
C ILE A 134 -5.13 16.41 8.82
N GLU A 135 -4.48 17.08 7.87
CA GLU A 135 -3.15 16.68 7.41
C GLU A 135 -2.11 17.03 8.49
N VAL A 136 -1.32 16.04 8.89
CA VAL A 136 -0.17 16.18 9.79
C VAL A 136 1.07 15.82 9.01
N PRO A 137 1.85 16.79 8.48
CA PRO A 137 3.04 16.48 7.71
C PRO A 137 4.05 15.68 8.52
N LEU A 138 4.59 14.61 7.91
CA LEU A 138 5.71 13.87 8.49
C LEU A 138 6.92 14.80 8.63
N LEU A 139 7.65 14.66 9.72
CA LEU A 139 8.93 15.31 9.91
C LEU A 139 10.04 14.52 9.21
N VAL A 140 11.17 15.19 8.97
CA VAL A 140 12.38 14.53 8.44
C VAL A 140 13.49 14.69 9.48
N GLU A 141 13.90 13.57 10.07
CA GLU A 141 14.98 13.50 11.04
C GLU A 141 16.10 12.61 10.48
N ASP A 142 17.31 13.13 10.37
CA ASP A 142 18.47 12.42 9.81
C ASP A 142 18.19 11.75 8.44
N GLY A 143 17.37 12.39 7.60
CA GLY A 143 16.97 11.88 6.30
C GLY A 143 15.86 10.82 6.32
N ARG A 144 15.29 10.51 7.49
CA ARG A 144 14.15 9.60 7.66
C ARG A 144 12.86 10.37 7.92
N TYR A 145 11.78 9.93 7.31
CA TYR A 145 10.45 10.43 7.64
C TYR A 145 9.96 9.83 8.96
N VAL A 146 9.50 10.65 9.88
CA VAL A 146 8.95 10.26 11.19
C VAL A 146 7.60 10.92 11.43
N TYR A 147 6.78 10.32 12.28
CA TYR A 147 5.48 10.90 12.63
C TYR A 147 5.66 12.11 13.55
N ASP A 148 4.99 13.22 13.25
CA ASP A 148 4.86 14.37 14.13
C ASP A 148 3.86 14.06 15.25
N LEU A 149 4.34 13.57 16.38
CA LEU A 149 3.49 13.17 17.50
C LEU A 149 2.78 14.35 18.13
N ASP A 150 3.41 15.53 18.19
CA ASP A 150 2.79 16.74 18.71
C ASP A 150 1.64 17.21 17.80
N GLY A 151 1.84 17.09 16.48
CA GLY A 151 0.80 17.37 15.49
C GLY A 151 -0.37 16.38 15.58
N VAL A 152 -0.10 15.10 15.81
CA VAL A 152 -1.12 14.06 16.02
C VAL A 152 -1.89 14.33 17.32
N ASP A 153 -1.20 14.67 18.42
CA ASP A 153 -1.81 15.02 19.71
C ASP A 153 -2.75 16.24 19.56
N ALA A 154 -2.27 17.31 18.94
CA ALA A 154 -3.05 18.51 18.67
C ALA A 154 -4.29 18.23 17.81
N ALA A 155 -4.19 17.36 16.82
CA ALA A 155 -5.32 16.98 15.97
C ALA A 155 -6.38 16.18 16.74
N PHE A 156 -5.98 15.26 17.62
CA PHE A 156 -6.92 14.59 18.53
C PHE A 156 -7.55 15.57 19.53
N ALA A 157 -6.77 16.49 20.11
CA ALA A 157 -7.27 17.53 20.99
C ALA A 157 -8.30 18.46 20.28
N ALA A 158 -8.17 18.65 18.96
CA ALA A 158 -9.13 19.36 18.12
C ALA A 158 -10.40 18.54 17.79
N GLY A 159 -10.52 17.32 18.28
CA GLY A 159 -11.72 16.48 18.16
C GLY A 159 -11.66 15.42 17.04
N ALA A 160 -10.50 15.15 16.47
CA ALA A 160 -10.35 14.02 15.54
C ALA A 160 -10.66 12.68 16.24
N GLY A 161 -11.25 11.76 15.50
CA GLY A 161 -11.66 10.46 16.03
C GLY A 161 -10.86 9.27 15.49
N LEU A 162 -10.07 9.47 14.42
CA LEU A 162 -9.37 8.40 13.72
C LEU A 162 -8.01 8.89 13.22
N LEU A 163 -6.98 8.10 13.48
CA LEU A 163 -5.68 8.21 12.81
C LEU A 163 -5.61 7.15 11.70
N ILE A 164 -5.26 7.52 10.48
CA ILE A 164 -4.88 6.59 9.41
C ILE A 164 -3.38 6.34 9.53
N LEU A 165 -3.00 5.12 9.89
CA LEU A 165 -1.62 4.65 9.98
C LEU A 165 -1.36 3.71 8.81
N CYS A 166 -0.41 4.07 7.93
CA CYS A 166 0.01 3.24 6.81
C CYS A 166 1.39 2.66 7.08
N ASN A 167 1.51 1.33 7.16
CA ASN A 167 2.79 0.69 7.46
C ASN A 167 2.95 -0.65 6.73
N PRO A 168 3.87 -0.80 5.78
CA PRO A 168 4.83 0.19 5.25
C PRO A 168 4.17 1.42 4.60
N HIS A 169 4.78 2.60 4.79
CA HIS A 169 4.16 3.88 4.47
C HIS A 169 4.27 4.25 2.98
N ASN A 170 3.16 4.39 2.30
CA ASN A 170 3.08 4.89 0.93
C ASN A 170 2.82 6.42 0.96
N PRO A 171 3.68 7.29 0.37
CA PRO A 171 4.65 6.98 -0.68
C PRO A 171 6.12 6.84 -0.24
N VAL A 172 6.47 7.16 1.00
CA VAL A 172 7.87 7.33 1.43
C VAL A 172 8.62 6.02 1.69
N GLY A 173 7.91 4.90 1.71
CA GLY A 173 8.51 3.57 1.83
C GLY A 173 9.07 3.21 3.21
N ARG A 174 8.72 3.98 4.27
CA ARG A 174 9.12 3.68 5.65
C ARG A 174 8.45 2.42 6.17
N VAL A 175 9.19 1.64 6.95
CA VAL A 175 8.68 0.58 7.83
C VAL A 175 8.83 1.07 9.26
N LEU A 176 7.71 1.34 9.93
CA LEU A 176 7.73 1.87 11.29
C LEU A 176 8.29 0.84 12.26
N GLU A 177 9.15 1.30 13.14
CA GLU A 177 9.70 0.50 14.22
C GLU A 177 8.67 0.34 15.36
N ARG A 178 8.81 -0.72 16.15
CA ARG A 178 7.92 -0.97 17.28
C ARG A 178 7.83 0.24 18.22
N ALA A 179 8.98 0.85 18.58
CA ALA A 179 9.03 1.99 19.48
C ALA A 179 8.32 3.23 18.93
N GLU A 180 8.41 3.50 17.61
CA GLU A 180 7.67 4.57 16.96
C GLU A 180 6.15 4.33 17.07
N MET A 181 5.72 3.10 16.87
CA MET A 181 4.30 2.72 16.95
C MET A 181 3.78 2.70 18.40
N GLU A 182 4.62 2.35 19.38
CA GLU A 182 4.29 2.46 20.81
C GLU A 182 4.07 3.92 21.21
N ALA A 183 4.92 4.84 20.75
CA ALA A 183 4.75 6.28 21.00
C ALA A 183 3.47 6.84 20.33
N ILE A 184 3.15 6.40 19.11
CA ILE A 184 1.86 6.73 18.47
C ILE A 184 0.69 6.20 19.31
N ALA A 185 0.80 4.97 19.82
CA ALA A 185 -0.26 4.35 20.61
C ALA A 185 -0.53 5.10 21.92
N ASP A 186 0.51 5.62 22.57
CA ASP A 186 0.38 6.42 23.79
C ASP A 186 -0.44 7.71 23.52
N VAL A 187 -0.17 8.39 22.43
CA VAL A 187 -0.94 9.57 22.01
C VAL A 187 -2.40 9.21 21.70
N VAL A 188 -2.63 8.15 20.92
CA VAL A 188 -3.99 7.70 20.56
C VAL A 188 -4.80 7.32 21.81
N ASP A 189 -4.20 6.58 22.73
CA ASP A 189 -4.84 6.09 23.95
C ASP A 189 -5.19 7.25 24.89
N ALA A 190 -4.30 8.24 25.04
CA ALA A 190 -4.53 9.44 25.85
C ALA A 190 -5.80 10.21 25.46
N HIS A 191 -6.18 10.17 24.20
CA HIS A 191 -7.39 10.82 23.67
C HIS A 191 -8.59 9.87 23.49
N GLY A 192 -8.45 8.58 23.76
CA GLY A 192 -9.47 7.58 23.45
C GLY A 192 -9.75 7.50 21.95
N GLY A 193 -8.75 7.82 21.12
CA GLY A 193 -8.80 7.80 19.67
C GLY A 193 -8.85 6.40 19.09
N ARG A 194 -8.98 6.31 17.76
CA ARG A 194 -8.94 5.05 17.03
C ARG A 194 -7.87 5.09 15.95
N VAL A 195 -7.41 3.89 15.55
CA VAL A 195 -6.46 3.71 14.46
C VAL A 195 -7.08 2.82 13.39
N PHE A 196 -7.01 3.29 12.15
CA PHE A 196 -7.11 2.45 10.97
C PHE A 196 -5.69 2.13 10.51
N SER A 197 -5.27 0.87 10.67
CA SER A 197 -3.94 0.43 10.26
C SER A 197 -4.01 -0.18 8.87
N ASP A 198 -3.51 0.55 7.85
CA ASP A 198 -3.32 0.03 6.50
C ASP A 198 -1.99 -0.71 6.41
N GLU A 199 -2.06 -2.03 6.34
CA GLU A 199 -0.92 -2.93 6.29
C GLU A 199 -0.82 -3.69 4.94
N ILE A 200 -1.41 -3.12 3.87
CA ILE A 200 -1.46 -3.78 2.55
C ILE A 200 -0.07 -4.03 1.95
N HIS A 201 0.94 -3.25 2.35
CA HIS A 201 2.33 -3.42 1.93
C HIS A 201 3.16 -4.30 2.89
N ALA A 202 2.58 -4.81 3.97
CA ALA A 202 3.28 -5.57 5.00
C ALA A 202 4.19 -6.72 4.49
N PRO A 203 3.82 -7.50 3.45
CA PRO A 203 4.70 -8.54 2.93
C PRO A 203 5.90 -8.02 2.10
N LEU A 204 5.92 -6.73 1.77
CA LEU A 204 6.91 -6.07 0.90
C LEU A 204 7.92 -5.28 1.74
N VAL A 205 8.64 -5.97 2.60
CA VAL A 205 9.66 -5.39 3.48
C VAL A 205 11.04 -5.95 3.10
N TYR A 206 12.03 -5.09 3.02
CA TYR A 206 13.38 -5.44 2.57
C TYR A 206 14.29 -5.89 3.72
N PRO A 207 15.39 -6.62 3.40
CA PRO A 207 16.36 -7.03 4.42
C PRO A 207 16.85 -5.88 5.30
N GLY A 208 16.94 -6.14 6.62
CA GLY A 208 17.30 -5.14 7.63
C GLY A 208 16.08 -4.49 8.31
N HIS A 209 14.86 -4.70 7.80
CA HIS A 209 13.62 -4.19 8.37
C HIS A 209 12.64 -5.31 8.66
N THR A 210 11.72 -5.08 9.61
CA THR A 210 10.72 -6.07 10.00
C THR A 210 9.37 -5.38 10.19
N HIS A 211 8.36 -5.85 9.48
CA HIS A 211 6.99 -5.39 9.72
C HIS A 211 6.47 -5.95 11.05
N VAL A 212 5.93 -5.08 11.87
CA VAL A 212 5.19 -5.43 13.10
C VAL A 212 3.75 -4.95 12.91
N PRO A 213 2.74 -5.84 12.93
CA PRO A 213 1.35 -5.40 12.87
C PRO A 213 1.02 -4.50 14.07
N TYR A 214 0.48 -3.32 13.81
CA TYR A 214 0.23 -2.34 14.87
C TYR A 214 -0.66 -2.90 15.99
N ALA A 215 -1.73 -3.61 15.64
CA ALA A 215 -2.62 -4.21 16.62
C ALA A 215 -2.00 -5.35 17.45
N SER A 216 -0.82 -5.85 17.07
CA SER A 216 -0.11 -6.92 17.79
C SER A 216 0.81 -6.43 18.92
N ILE A 217 1.02 -5.12 19.00
CA ILE A 217 2.02 -4.53 19.91
C ILE A 217 1.62 -4.70 21.36
N SER A 218 0.35 -4.42 21.69
CA SER A 218 -0.18 -4.48 23.05
C SER A 218 -1.70 -4.69 23.06
N PRO A 219 -2.29 -5.03 24.23
CA PRO A 219 -3.75 -5.02 24.38
C PRO A 219 -4.39 -3.65 24.09
N THR A 220 -3.69 -2.56 24.39
CA THR A 220 -4.16 -1.18 24.11
C THR A 220 -4.25 -0.93 22.60
N THR A 221 -3.21 -1.23 21.83
CA THR A 221 -3.25 -1.11 20.38
C THR A 221 -4.34 -2.00 19.77
N ALA A 222 -4.50 -3.22 20.26
CA ALA A 222 -5.58 -4.11 19.82
C ALA A 222 -6.98 -3.54 20.11
N ALA A 223 -7.16 -2.81 21.22
CA ALA A 223 -8.45 -2.29 21.62
C ALA A 223 -8.97 -1.15 20.74
N HIS A 224 -8.06 -0.34 20.17
CA HIS A 224 -8.44 0.83 19.37
C HIS A 224 -8.19 0.68 17.86
N THR A 225 -7.78 -0.51 17.36
CA THR A 225 -7.37 -0.68 15.96
C THR A 225 -8.33 -1.54 15.16
N ILE A 226 -8.61 -1.12 13.92
CA ILE A 226 -9.05 -1.97 12.82
C ILE A 226 -7.93 -2.01 11.81
N THR A 227 -7.39 -3.21 11.55
CA THR A 227 -6.35 -3.43 10.54
C THR A 227 -6.98 -3.80 9.21
N ALA A 228 -6.48 -3.22 8.13
CA ALA A 228 -6.82 -3.59 6.76
C ALA A 228 -5.58 -4.06 6.01
N THR A 229 -5.70 -5.17 5.29
CA THR A 229 -4.62 -5.73 4.47
C THR A 229 -5.18 -6.50 3.28
N SER A 230 -4.30 -6.90 2.37
CA SER A 230 -4.65 -7.73 1.21
C SER A 230 -3.41 -8.34 0.58
N ALA A 231 -3.58 -9.49 -0.07
CA ALA A 231 -2.57 -10.04 -0.97
C ALA A 231 -2.37 -9.20 -2.26
N SER A 232 -3.25 -8.22 -2.51
CA SER A 232 -3.32 -7.51 -3.80
C SER A 232 -2.03 -6.77 -4.18
N LYS A 233 -1.28 -6.21 -3.21
CA LYS A 233 -0.02 -5.52 -3.50
C LYS A 233 1.15 -6.49 -3.61
N ALA A 234 1.27 -7.41 -2.68
CA ALA A 234 2.40 -8.32 -2.60
C ALA A 234 2.39 -9.39 -3.70
N TRP A 235 1.22 -9.80 -4.19
CA TRP A 235 1.08 -10.80 -5.26
C TRP A 235 0.46 -10.24 -6.55
N ASN A 236 0.39 -8.90 -6.68
CA ASN A 236 -0.06 -8.20 -7.88
C ASN A 236 -1.49 -8.55 -8.32
N LEU A 237 -2.45 -8.48 -7.40
CA LEU A 237 -3.85 -8.87 -7.59
C LEU A 237 -4.88 -7.72 -7.40
N PRO A 238 -4.56 -6.43 -7.64
CA PRO A 238 -5.45 -5.33 -7.21
C PRO A 238 -6.79 -5.31 -7.94
N GLY A 239 -6.86 -5.87 -9.15
CA GLY A 239 -8.09 -5.95 -9.95
C GLY A 239 -9.09 -6.99 -9.45
N LEU A 240 -8.68 -7.95 -8.60
CA LEU A 240 -9.53 -9.06 -8.15
C LEU A 240 -10.41 -8.73 -6.94
N LYS A 241 -10.31 -7.52 -6.38
CA LYS A 241 -11.22 -7.01 -5.34
C LYS A 241 -11.45 -7.95 -4.17
N ALA A 242 -10.39 -8.23 -3.40
CA ALA A 242 -10.46 -8.90 -2.11
C ALA A 242 -9.42 -8.36 -1.14
N ALA A 243 -9.83 -8.16 0.10
CA ALA A 243 -9.01 -7.69 1.21
C ALA A 243 -9.49 -8.33 2.52
N GLN A 244 -8.75 -8.11 3.59
CA GLN A 244 -9.06 -8.55 4.93
C GLN A 244 -9.18 -7.34 5.87
N ALA A 245 -10.32 -7.23 6.58
CA ALA A 245 -10.42 -6.43 7.79
C ALA A 245 -10.15 -7.33 9.00
N VAL A 246 -9.22 -6.94 9.87
CA VAL A 246 -8.90 -7.67 11.09
C VAL A 246 -9.42 -6.89 12.31
N LEU A 247 -10.32 -7.53 13.05
CA LEU A 247 -10.97 -6.97 14.24
C LEU A 247 -10.24 -7.50 15.48
N SER A 248 -9.35 -6.68 16.03
CA SER A 248 -8.40 -7.14 17.05
C SER A 248 -8.99 -7.27 18.45
N ASN A 249 -10.26 -6.85 18.63
CA ASN A 249 -10.94 -6.93 19.92
C ASN A 249 -12.40 -7.38 19.80
N ASP A 250 -12.97 -7.86 20.92
CA ASP A 250 -14.33 -8.39 20.95
C ASP A 250 -15.42 -7.30 20.81
N ALA A 251 -15.16 -6.07 21.21
CA ALA A 251 -16.11 -4.96 21.08
C ALA A 251 -16.32 -4.62 19.60
N ASP A 252 -15.24 -4.46 18.84
CA ASP A 252 -15.30 -4.21 17.41
C ASP A 252 -15.93 -5.40 16.66
N ARG A 253 -15.62 -6.62 17.06
CA ARG A 253 -16.22 -7.82 16.48
C ARG A 253 -17.73 -7.88 16.73
N ARG A 254 -18.23 -7.46 17.89
CA ARG A 254 -19.68 -7.37 18.16
C ARG A 254 -20.33 -6.30 17.30
N ARG A 255 -19.73 -5.11 17.23
CA ARG A 255 -20.26 -4.00 16.42
C ARG A 255 -20.23 -4.31 14.92
N TRP A 256 -19.20 -5.00 14.44
CA TRP A 256 -19.09 -5.41 13.04
C TRP A 256 -20.26 -6.26 12.57
N LYS A 257 -20.84 -7.09 13.43
CA LYS A 257 -22.00 -7.94 13.07
C LYS A 257 -23.21 -7.13 12.59
N GLU A 258 -23.34 -5.88 13.02
CA GLU A 258 -24.44 -5.00 12.64
C GLU A 258 -24.31 -4.51 11.20
N VAL A 259 -23.08 -4.44 10.68
CA VAL A 259 -22.76 -3.90 9.34
C VAL A 259 -22.24 -4.95 8.37
N ALA A 260 -21.90 -6.14 8.84
CA ALA A 260 -21.19 -7.18 8.09
C ALA A 260 -21.85 -7.51 6.74
N THR A 261 -23.17 -7.60 6.69
CA THR A 261 -23.92 -7.96 5.47
C THR A 261 -23.62 -7.02 4.32
N TRP A 262 -23.50 -5.72 4.57
CA TRP A 262 -23.20 -4.73 3.54
C TRP A 262 -21.69 -4.50 3.39
N ALA A 263 -20.95 -4.52 4.48
CA ALA A 263 -19.51 -4.30 4.47
C ALA A 263 -18.77 -5.38 3.67
N GLU A 264 -19.16 -6.63 3.81
CA GLU A 264 -18.49 -7.79 3.20
C GLU A 264 -19.02 -8.13 1.79
N HIS A 265 -20.14 -7.50 1.36
CA HIS A 265 -20.82 -7.85 0.11
C HIS A 265 -20.00 -7.64 -1.16
N GLY A 266 -19.05 -6.71 -1.13
CA GLY A 266 -18.22 -6.36 -2.29
C GLY A 266 -17.02 -7.27 -2.55
N ALA A 267 -16.72 -8.24 -1.68
CA ALA A 267 -15.62 -9.16 -1.88
C ALA A 267 -15.91 -10.14 -3.04
N ALA A 268 -15.04 -10.16 -4.06
CA ALA A 268 -15.21 -10.99 -5.24
C ALA A 268 -14.70 -12.42 -5.02
N ASN A 269 -15.48 -13.45 -5.42
CA ASN A 269 -15.11 -14.85 -5.26
C ASN A 269 -13.71 -15.18 -5.75
N LEU A 270 -13.38 -14.76 -6.98
CA LEU A 270 -12.07 -15.03 -7.58
C LEU A 270 -10.95 -14.31 -6.81
N GLY A 271 -11.22 -13.10 -6.30
CA GLY A 271 -10.27 -12.38 -5.48
C GLY A 271 -10.03 -13.05 -4.12
N VAL A 272 -11.06 -13.56 -3.48
CA VAL A 272 -10.95 -14.30 -2.21
C VAL A 272 -10.17 -15.59 -2.40
N ILE A 273 -10.42 -16.34 -3.48
CA ILE A 273 -9.67 -17.55 -3.84
C ILE A 273 -8.20 -17.22 -4.14
N ALA A 274 -7.96 -16.17 -4.90
CA ALA A 274 -6.61 -15.71 -5.22
C ALA A 274 -5.81 -15.32 -3.97
N ASN A 275 -6.45 -14.58 -3.03
CA ASN A 275 -5.83 -14.24 -1.75
C ASN A 275 -5.53 -15.49 -0.90
N THR A 276 -6.42 -16.48 -0.89
CA THR A 276 -6.19 -17.75 -0.20
C THR A 276 -4.92 -18.43 -0.75
N ALA A 277 -4.86 -18.64 -2.07
CA ALA A 277 -3.70 -19.27 -2.72
C ALA A 277 -2.41 -18.47 -2.53
N ALA A 278 -2.49 -17.13 -2.57
CA ALA A 278 -1.35 -16.26 -2.32
C ALA A 278 -0.74 -16.47 -0.93
N TYR A 279 -1.56 -16.48 0.12
CA TYR A 279 -1.10 -16.67 1.49
C TYR A 279 -0.64 -18.10 1.79
N THR A 280 -1.25 -19.13 1.18
CA THR A 280 -0.92 -20.53 1.46
C THR A 280 0.27 -21.05 0.64
N GLU A 281 0.36 -20.66 -0.62
CA GLU A 281 1.31 -21.26 -1.58
C GLU A 281 2.15 -20.24 -2.35
N GLY A 282 1.76 -18.95 -2.32
CA GLY A 282 2.43 -17.88 -3.06
C GLY A 282 3.75 -17.39 -2.46
N GLY A 283 4.17 -17.92 -1.29
CA GLY A 283 5.37 -17.47 -0.56
C GLY A 283 6.67 -17.53 -1.37
N PRO A 284 6.98 -18.64 -2.09
CA PRO A 284 8.20 -18.74 -2.91
C PRO A 284 8.28 -17.70 -4.04
N TRP A 285 7.16 -17.41 -4.71
CA TRP A 285 7.11 -16.37 -5.73
C TRP A 285 7.35 -14.98 -5.12
N LEU A 286 6.68 -14.69 -4.00
CA LEU A 286 6.86 -13.42 -3.29
C LEU A 286 8.32 -13.21 -2.86
N ALA A 287 8.99 -14.24 -2.34
CA ALA A 287 10.39 -14.15 -1.95
C ALA A 287 11.29 -13.74 -3.13
N ARG A 288 11.08 -14.32 -4.31
CA ARG A 288 11.79 -13.94 -5.54
C ARG A 288 11.51 -12.49 -5.96
N VAL A 289 10.23 -12.07 -5.86
CA VAL A 289 9.85 -10.69 -6.18
C VAL A 289 10.48 -9.70 -5.22
N VAL A 290 10.46 -9.96 -3.91
CA VAL A 290 11.08 -9.07 -2.91
C VAL A 290 12.58 -8.96 -3.12
N ASP A 291 13.28 -10.06 -3.42
CA ASP A 291 14.71 -10.04 -3.74
C ASP A 291 15.01 -9.21 -5.00
N TYR A 292 14.20 -9.37 -6.05
CA TYR A 292 14.33 -8.59 -7.28
C TYR A 292 14.06 -7.10 -7.06
N LEU A 293 13.02 -6.77 -6.30
CA LEU A 293 12.68 -5.39 -5.93
C LEU A 293 13.76 -4.75 -5.04
N ASP A 294 14.39 -5.52 -4.14
CA ASP A 294 15.53 -5.06 -3.35
C ASP A 294 16.71 -4.67 -4.26
N GLY A 295 16.95 -5.43 -5.31
CA GLY A 295 17.90 -5.07 -6.38
C GLY A 295 17.49 -3.77 -7.09
N ASN A 296 16.21 -3.66 -7.48
CA ASN A 296 15.71 -2.51 -8.23
C ASN A 296 15.74 -1.21 -7.42
N ARG A 297 15.36 -1.22 -6.11
CA ARG A 297 15.41 -0.01 -5.29
C ARG A 297 16.83 0.53 -5.13
N ARG A 298 17.83 -0.36 -5.02
CA ARG A 298 19.25 0.03 -4.95
C ARG A 298 19.72 0.55 -6.30
N ARG A 299 19.39 -0.17 -7.38
CA ARG A 299 19.78 0.23 -8.74
C ARG A 299 19.18 1.58 -9.13
N LEU A 300 17.93 1.86 -8.74
CA LEU A 300 17.32 3.17 -8.95
C LEU A 300 18.16 4.27 -8.27
N GLY A 301 18.59 4.07 -7.02
CA GLY A 301 19.43 5.04 -6.32
C GLY A 301 20.78 5.26 -6.98
N GLU A 302 21.43 4.20 -7.45
CA GLU A 302 22.70 4.29 -8.20
C GLU A 302 22.54 5.12 -9.48
N LEU A 303 21.49 4.80 -10.27
CA LEU A 303 21.21 5.48 -11.54
C LEU A 303 20.90 6.97 -11.33
N LEU A 304 20.09 7.29 -10.33
CA LEU A 304 19.77 8.70 -10.02
C LEU A 304 21.03 9.44 -9.59
N ALA A 305 21.84 8.89 -8.69
CA ALA A 305 23.07 9.51 -8.24
C ALA A 305 24.09 9.72 -9.38
N GLU A 306 24.13 8.80 -10.34
CA GLU A 306 25.02 8.86 -11.51
C GLU A 306 24.55 9.84 -12.58
N ARG A 307 23.24 9.87 -12.86
CA ARG A 307 22.68 10.50 -14.08
C ARG A 307 21.87 11.76 -13.82
N ILE A 308 21.26 11.87 -12.61
CA ILE A 308 20.43 13.02 -12.21
C ILE A 308 20.69 13.30 -10.71
N PRO A 309 21.91 13.72 -10.34
CA PRO A 309 22.30 13.88 -8.93
C PRO A 309 21.49 14.96 -8.19
N GLU A 310 20.74 15.80 -8.89
CA GLU A 310 19.82 16.78 -8.32
C GLU A 310 18.56 16.14 -7.74
N ILE A 311 18.22 14.89 -8.10
CA ILE A 311 17.08 14.19 -7.51
C ILE A 311 17.51 13.52 -6.20
N GLY A 312 16.94 14.00 -5.09
CA GLY A 312 17.08 13.33 -3.80
C GLY A 312 16.31 12.01 -3.76
N TYR A 313 16.98 10.94 -3.32
CA TYR A 313 16.33 9.62 -3.17
C TYR A 313 16.91 8.88 -1.97
N THR A 314 16.02 8.43 -1.10
CA THR A 314 16.34 7.46 -0.04
C THR A 314 15.69 6.14 -0.40
N ALA A 315 16.49 5.07 -0.47
CA ALA A 315 15.95 3.74 -0.81
C ALA A 315 14.90 3.31 0.23
N PRO A 316 13.69 2.94 -0.20
CA PRO A 316 12.61 2.60 0.71
C PRO A 316 12.92 1.34 1.53
N GLU A 317 12.42 1.29 2.76
CA GLU A 317 12.55 0.15 3.68
C GLU A 317 11.53 -0.96 3.35
N GLY A 318 10.43 -0.57 2.69
CA GLY A 318 9.36 -1.45 2.21
C GLY A 318 8.63 -0.84 1.01
N THR A 319 7.60 -1.49 0.50
CA THR A 319 6.86 -1.16 -0.72
C THR A 319 7.68 -1.39 -2.00
N TYR A 320 7.17 -0.97 -3.15
CA TYR A 320 7.89 -0.89 -4.43
C TYR A 320 7.79 0.52 -5.04
N LEU A 321 7.73 1.51 -4.15
CA LEU A 321 7.52 2.92 -4.50
C LEU A 321 8.72 3.73 -4.02
N GLY A 322 9.39 4.41 -4.95
CA GLY A 322 10.45 5.37 -4.66
C GLY A 322 9.86 6.78 -4.56
N TRP A 323 10.25 7.53 -3.55
CA TRP A 323 9.86 8.91 -3.36
C TRP A 323 11.01 9.82 -3.75
N LEU A 324 10.85 10.53 -4.87
CA LEU A 324 11.89 11.34 -5.53
C LEU A 324 11.72 12.80 -5.13
N ASP A 325 12.71 13.38 -4.49
CA ASP A 325 12.80 14.83 -4.24
C ASP A 325 13.37 15.54 -5.47
N CYS A 326 12.48 16.16 -6.24
CA CYS A 326 12.84 16.86 -7.47
C CYS A 326 12.99 18.38 -7.29
N ARG A 327 12.95 18.89 -6.07
CA ARG A 327 12.95 20.35 -5.81
C ARG A 327 14.20 21.05 -6.28
N ALA A 328 15.36 20.39 -6.28
CA ALA A 328 16.61 20.94 -6.78
C ALA A 328 16.67 21.05 -8.32
N LEU A 329 15.74 20.43 -9.05
CA LEU A 329 15.63 20.57 -10.51
C LEU A 329 15.03 21.91 -10.96
N ASP A 330 14.39 22.66 -10.06
CA ASP A 330 13.69 23.92 -10.35
C ASP A 330 12.66 23.79 -11.50
N VAL A 331 11.89 22.71 -11.48
CA VAL A 331 10.86 22.39 -12.49
C VAL A 331 9.42 22.60 -12.00
N GLY A 332 9.26 23.30 -10.88
CA GLY A 332 7.97 23.58 -10.25
C GLY A 332 7.45 22.41 -9.39
N ASP A 333 6.20 22.56 -8.93
CA ASP A 333 5.59 21.66 -7.94
C ASP A 333 5.19 20.29 -8.52
N ARG A 334 5.18 20.13 -9.85
CA ARG A 334 4.70 18.94 -10.56
C ARG A 334 5.74 18.35 -11.52
N PRO A 335 6.86 17.83 -11.00
CA PRO A 335 7.94 17.28 -11.84
C PRO A 335 7.47 16.12 -12.74
N SER A 336 6.42 15.38 -12.35
CA SER A 336 5.91 14.27 -13.16
C SER A 336 5.27 14.74 -14.49
N GLU A 337 4.76 15.96 -14.58
CA GLU A 337 4.23 16.52 -15.82
C GLU A 337 5.35 16.73 -16.85
N LEU A 338 6.51 17.21 -16.39
CA LEU A 338 7.71 17.35 -17.21
C LEU A 338 8.20 15.98 -17.70
N PHE A 339 8.39 15.01 -16.80
CA PHE A 339 8.89 13.69 -17.19
C PHE A 339 7.95 12.98 -18.14
N ARG A 340 6.64 13.15 -17.96
CA ARG A 340 5.67 12.62 -18.92
C ARG A 340 5.79 13.27 -20.29
N ALA A 341 5.88 14.61 -20.34
CA ALA A 341 5.85 15.37 -21.60
C ALA A 341 7.17 15.25 -22.39
N GLU A 342 8.31 15.30 -21.71
CA GLU A 342 9.63 15.42 -22.34
C GLU A 342 10.45 14.13 -22.30
N ALA A 343 10.21 13.26 -21.31
CA ALA A 343 10.89 11.97 -21.18
C ALA A 343 10.03 10.77 -21.59
N GLY A 344 8.71 10.93 -21.72
CA GLY A 344 7.82 9.80 -21.94
C GLY A 344 7.76 8.82 -20.75
N VAL A 345 8.03 9.28 -19.54
CA VAL A 345 7.99 8.50 -18.29
C VAL A 345 6.88 9.05 -17.40
N VAL A 346 5.90 8.21 -17.07
CA VAL A 346 4.76 8.62 -16.25
C VAL A 346 4.98 8.25 -14.80
N LEU A 347 5.08 9.26 -13.94
CA LEU A 347 5.20 9.13 -12.48
C LEU A 347 3.89 9.58 -11.81
N THR A 348 3.73 9.33 -10.52
CA THR A 348 2.66 9.96 -9.73
C THR A 348 3.15 11.29 -9.17
N ASP A 349 2.40 12.37 -9.40
CA ASP A 349 2.70 13.67 -8.81
C ASP A 349 2.65 13.65 -7.30
N GLY A 350 3.66 14.23 -6.67
CA GLY A 350 3.74 14.34 -5.22
C GLY A 350 2.63 15.19 -4.60
N VAL A 351 2.18 16.24 -5.28
CA VAL A 351 1.06 17.09 -4.81
C VAL A 351 -0.25 16.31 -4.63
N LEU A 352 -0.41 15.19 -5.29
CA LEU A 352 -1.57 14.31 -5.11
C LEU A 352 -1.51 13.56 -3.77
N CYS A 353 -0.33 13.49 -3.16
CA CYS A 353 -0.11 12.81 -1.86
C CYS A 353 -0.27 13.75 -0.65
N GLY A 354 -0.75 14.99 -0.85
CA GLY A 354 -0.91 16.03 0.16
C GLY A 354 0.01 17.23 -0.08
N GLY A 355 -0.21 18.32 0.65
CA GLY A 355 0.54 19.58 0.47
C GLY A 355 2.06 19.42 0.62
N ALA A 356 2.50 18.51 1.49
CA ALA A 356 3.92 18.19 1.69
C ALA A 356 4.61 17.53 0.48
N GLY A 357 3.84 17.11 -0.53
CA GLY A 357 4.37 16.43 -1.72
C GLY A 357 4.72 17.34 -2.90
N ALA A 358 4.60 18.68 -2.76
CA ALA A 358 4.96 19.62 -3.82
C ALA A 358 6.45 19.52 -4.19
N GLY A 359 6.76 19.44 -5.49
CA GLY A 359 8.13 19.24 -5.98
C GLY A 359 8.66 17.80 -5.88
N PHE A 360 7.84 16.86 -5.43
CA PHE A 360 8.18 15.42 -5.39
C PHE A 360 7.46 14.64 -6.47
N ALA A 361 7.99 13.45 -6.78
CA ALA A 361 7.34 12.47 -7.62
C ALA A 361 7.47 11.06 -7.03
N ARG A 362 6.43 10.24 -7.17
CA ARG A 362 6.48 8.83 -6.75
C ARG A 362 6.74 7.94 -7.97
N PHE A 363 7.82 7.16 -7.91
CA PHE A 363 8.26 6.22 -8.91
C PHE A 363 7.92 4.78 -8.49
N ASN A 364 7.14 4.06 -9.27
CA ASN A 364 6.93 2.62 -9.10
C ASN A 364 8.08 1.87 -9.79
N PHE A 365 8.96 1.24 -9.01
CA PHE A 365 10.09 0.46 -9.53
C PHE A 365 9.82 -1.06 -9.63
N ALA A 366 8.56 -1.50 -9.48
CA ALA A 366 8.15 -2.89 -9.72
C ALA A 366 7.98 -3.16 -11.22
N MET A 367 9.09 -3.08 -11.93
CA MET A 367 9.23 -3.31 -13.37
C MET A 367 10.53 -4.05 -13.67
N PRO A 368 10.69 -4.65 -14.87
CA PRO A 368 11.95 -5.22 -15.31
C PRO A 368 13.10 -4.23 -15.18
N ARG A 369 14.28 -4.68 -14.74
CA ARG A 369 15.44 -3.79 -14.54
C ARG A 369 15.85 -3.06 -15.81
N PRO A 370 15.89 -3.70 -17.00
CA PRO A 370 16.16 -2.97 -18.24
C PRO A 370 15.17 -1.83 -18.52
N VAL A 371 13.89 -2.00 -18.15
CA VAL A 371 12.85 -0.97 -18.30
C VAL A 371 13.04 0.16 -17.28
N LEU A 372 13.45 -0.17 -16.05
CA LEU A 372 13.79 0.82 -15.03
C LEU A 372 14.98 1.68 -15.47
N GLU A 373 16.03 1.06 -15.98
CA GLU A 373 17.22 1.74 -16.50
C GLU A 373 16.85 2.66 -17.67
N GLN A 374 16.06 2.15 -18.62
CA GLN A 374 15.53 2.95 -19.72
C GLN A 374 14.72 4.17 -19.24
N ALA A 375 13.89 3.99 -18.21
CA ALA A 375 13.08 5.09 -17.67
C ALA A 375 13.98 6.21 -17.11
N VAL A 376 15.00 5.86 -16.33
CA VAL A 376 15.95 6.86 -15.76
C VAL A 376 16.78 7.52 -16.85
N ASP A 377 17.21 6.76 -17.88
CA ASP A 377 17.93 7.32 -19.04
C ASP A 377 17.12 8.38 -19.76
N GLN A 378 15.84 8.06 -20.08
CA GLN A 378 14.91 9.01 -20.72
C GLN A 378 14.70 10.27 -19.86
N MET A 379 14.60 10.11 -18.54
CA MET A 379 14.47 11.26 -17.62
C MET A 379 15.73 12.14 -17.65
N ALA A 380 16.92 11.55 -17.60
CA ALA A 380 18.19 12.27 -17.66
C ALA A 380 18.37 13.01 -19.00
N GLU A 381 18.09 12.34 -20.11
CA GLU A 381 18.15 12.95 -21.46
C GLU A 381 17.18 14.12 -21.60
N ALA A 382 15.98 14.03 -21.03
CA ALA A 382 15.01 15.12 -21.07
C ALA A 382 15.52 16.35 -20.33
N LEU A 383 16.12 16.15 -19.15
CA LEU A 383 16.72 17.24 -18.36
C LEU A 383 17.95 17.86 -19.06
N ALA A 384 18.80 17.04 -19.69
CA ALA A 384 19.98 17.52 -20.41
C ALA A 384 19.66 18.37 -21.66
N ARG A 385 18.42 18.28 -22.20
CA ARG A 385 17.95 19.10 -23.33
C ARG A 385 17.47 20.49 -22.91
N ARG A 386 17.35 20.75 -21.62
CA ARG A 386 16.90 22.04 -21.06
C ARG A 386 18.05 22.98 -20.77
#